data_8c212419e6d3a526fcff95a0b9139670
#
_entry.id   8c212419e6d3a526fcff95a0b9139670
#
_cell.length_a   1.000
_cell.length_b   1.000
_cell.length_c   1.000
_cell.angle_alpha   90.00
_cell.angle_beta   90.00
_cell.angle_gamma   90.00
#
_symmetry.space_group_name_H-M   'P 1'
#
loop_
_entity.id
_entity.type
_entity.pdbx_description
1 polymer ?
#
loop_
_entity_poly.entity_id
_entity_poly.type
_entity_poly.pdbx_seq_one_letter_code
_entity_poly.pdbx_strand_id
1 'polypeptide(L)'
;MNTRGKATAAAAAGVLVTITTLTAGAPPASARTMAPGVTHEENPRVPAGAAWTEAYFPSSDGSGVELHADVLRPAHLPADARTPVIVSVGPYFAHAGQTGPEGWDRVGPSARFQDFVDGAGLMARGYTFVMVDLRGFGGSTGCLDWVGPGEQADVRAAVEWSAAQPWSTGRVGMYGKSYDAVTGLVGNNLRLPSLKAVVAQEPVWNMYNYLFSNKVPRPNVTGTPQAYNSIATMPPMDGDSDRYKANAQYETAHPACLSDNITNNNNPDLRSAYWRARDLAARAAGTGTPLFVTQGFIEPNTKPEDMESYLDHHRGRERGWLGQWEHVRGNDTDAQGRLLQGRAGWFDEVMRFYDQYLRGTRPSTADPAYAVEDSLGQWRAQPSWPVVTTSYDVRLAAGAYLDDGGGPAAATSAPSGRWDMEHAPPPEPLSATERNAARQSVAGARGSAANSYWTWSTPAAEKLRLTGTPAIRLTASTAGNVLVRLWDLAPDGRATMFDENVALLERAGTIAFDLKSADWTFDRGHRLGVQIGTIVSGGWLDVPSGNTIRVSGARLSLDLLGAGADVPTQGDRSPYLDRYLAAYTTVIGDVVPGSFPLRLSRR
;
A
#
# COMPACT_ATOMS: atom_id res chain seq x y z
N MET A 1 88.83 -5.66 -38.38
CA MET A 1 89.75 -4.82 -37.61
C MET A 1 89.50 -5.13 -36.16
N ASN A 2 90.26 -6.01 -35.59
CA ASN A 2 91.36 -5.84 -34.60
C ASN A 2 90.87 -4.98 -33.41
N THR A 3 90.99 -5.40 -32.15
CA THR A 3 92.02 -6.14 -31.37
C THR A 3 91.44 -6.47 -30.01
N ARG A 4 91.59 -7.66 -29.53
CA ARG A 4 92.50 -8.25 -28.55
C ARG A 4 92.75 -7.45 -27.25
N GLY A 5 92.49 -8.13 -26.15
CA GLY A 5 93.44 -8.25 -25.07
C GLY A 5 92.83 -8.24 -23.67
N LYS A 6 92.91 -9.11 -22.96
CA LYS A 6 93.77 -9.91 -22.08
C LYS A 6 93.06 -10.26 -20.76
N ALA A 7 93.19 -11.49 -20.42
CA ALA A 7 92.82 -12.06 -19.13
C ALA A 7 93.78 -11.67 -18.01
N THR A 8 93.26 -11.58 -16.79
CA THR A 8 94.05 -11.81 -15.56
C THR A 8 93.21 -12.53 -14.55
N ALA A 9 93.73 -13.66 -14.10
CA ALA A 9 93.16 -14.50 -13.04
C ALA A 9 93.50 -13.90 -11.66
N ALA A 10 92.57 -13.99 -10.73
CA ALA A 10 92.85 -13.84 -9.29
C ALA A 10 91.93 -14.77 -8.46
N ALA A 11 92.53 -15.31 -7.44
CA ALA A 11 92.21 -16.49 -6.65
C ALA A 11 90.94 -16.45 -5.88
N ALA A 12 90.40 -17.64 -5.69
CA ALA A 12 89.23 -17.97 -4.83
C ALA A 12 89.58 -17.84 -3.32
N ALA A 13 88.73 -17.17 -2.57
CA ALA A 13 88.59 -17.33 -1.12
C ALA A 13 87.15 -17.70 -0.87
N GLY A 14 86.90 -18.94 -0.45
CA GLY A 14 85.62 -19.44 -0.07
C GLY A 14 85.12 -18.86 1.26
N VAL A 15 83.97 -18.24 1.24
CA VAL A 15 83.23 -17.87 2.45
C VAL A 15 82.00 -18.75 2.48
N LEU A 16 81.93 -19.65 3.46
CA LEU A 16 80.74 -20.46 3.78
C LEU A 16 79.71 -19.53 4.38
N VAL A 17 78.66 -19.17 3.61
CA VAL A 17 77.51 -18.45 4.13
C VAL A 17 76.48 -19.50 4.52
N THR A 18 76.26 -19.72 5.81
CA THR A 18 75.17 -20.46 6.37
C THR A 18 73.89 -19.65 6.17
N ILE A 19 73.03 -20.06 5.22
CA ILE A 19 71.66 -19.49 5.02
C ILE A 19 70.74 -20.08 6.10
N THR A 20 70.51 -19.34 7.18
CA THR A 20 69.41 -19.56 8.10
C THR A 20 68.11 -19.12 7.40
N THR A 21 67.31 -20.09 6.94
CA THR A 21 65.95 -19.84 6.48
C THR A 21 65.11 -19.45 7.68
N LEU A 22 64.89 -18.14 7.88
CA LEU A 22 63.79 -17.66 8.70
C LEU A 22 62.50 -17.97 7.96
N THR A 23 61.76 -18.99 8.40
CA THR A 23 60.36 -19.16 8.09
C THR A 23 59.62 -17.99 8.72
N ALA A 24 59.32 -16.96 7.92
CA ALA A 24 58.35 -15.95 8.32
C ALA A 24 57.03 -16.64 8.52
N GLY A 25 56.64 -16.89 9.78
CA GLY A 25 55.28 -17.31 10.14
C GLY A 25 54.32 -16.29 9.58
N ALA A 26 53.28 -16.75 8.87
CA ALA A 26 52.19 -15.87 8.44
C ALA A 26 51.69 -15.08 9.68
N PRO A 27 51.45 -13.77 9.54
CA PRO A 27 50.91 -13.00 10.66
C PRO A 27 49.62 -13.66 11.12
N PRO A 28 49.35 -13.72 12.44
CA PRO A 28 48.09 -14.26 12.94
C PRO A 28 46.95 -13.51 12.25
N ALA A 29 45.98 -14.25 11.69
CA ALA A 29 44.78 -13.65 11.13
C ALA A 29 44.21 -12.71 12.20
N SER A 30 44.18 -11.42 11.94
CA SER A 30 43.57 -10.44 12.82
C SER A 30 42.14 -10.92 13.09
N ALA A 31 41.79 -11.11 14.34
CA ALA A 31 40.42 -11.45 14.71
C ALA A 31 39.53 -10.35 14.11
N ARG A 32 38.66 -10.72 13.15
CA ARG A 32 37.76 -9.77 12.52
C ARG A 32 36.81 -9.25 13.60
N THR A 33 36.80 -7.94 13.81
CA THR A 33 35.85 -7.31 14.73
C THR A 33 34.43 -7.57 14.21
N MET A 34 33.57 -8.07 15.08
CA MET A 34 32.16 -8.31 14.76
C MET A 34 31.43 -6.98 14.54
N ALA A 35 30.25 -7.03 13.92
CA ALA A 35 29.42 -5.85 13.70
C ALA A 35 29.13 -5.16 15.05
N PRO A 36 29.37 -3.84 15.16
CA PRO A 36 29.07 -3.11 16.40
C PRO A 36 27.55 -3.06 16.60
N GLY A 37 27.12 -2.99 17.86
CA GLY A 37 25.72 -2.82 18.22
C GLY A 37 25.32 -3.67 19.41
N VAL A 38 24.12 -3.42 19.93
CA VAL A 38 23.48 -4.19 20.99
C VAL A 38 22.86 -5.44 20.37
N THR A 39 23.15 -6.60 20.95
CA THR A 39 22.65 -7.89 20.45
C THR A 39 21.36 -8.33 21.16
N HIS A 40 20.72 -9.38 20.68
CA HIS A 40 19.54 -9.98 21.32
C HIS A 40 19.81 -10.45 22.76
N GLU A 41 21.00 -10.98 23.03
CA GLU A 41 21.42 -11.47 24.34
C GLU A 41 21.53 -10.32 25.37
N GLU A 42 21.88 -9.13 24.90
CA GLU A 42 21.98 -7.91 25.72
C GLU A 42 20.64 -7.20 25.85
N ASN A 43 19.81 -7.29 24.82
CA ASN A 43 18.48 -6.67 24.77
C ASN A 43 17.50 -7.52 23.97
N PRO A 44 16.52 -8.18 24.61
CA PRO A 44 15.56 -9.07 23.91
C PRO A 44 14.61 -8.37 22.95
N ARG A 45 14.56 -7.02 22.93
CA ARG A 45 13.85 -6.27 21.87
C ARG A 45 14.57 -6.33 20.51
N VAL A 46 15.88 -6.55 20.51
CA VAL A 46 16.65 -6.73 19.29
C VAL A 46 16.33 -8.09 18.70
N PRO A 47 15.95 -8.20 17.40
CA PRO A 47 15.69 -9.49 16.77
C PRO A 47 16.88 -10.45 16.87
N ALA A 48 16.59 -11.76 16.95
CA ALA A 48 17.61 -12.77 17.05
C ALA A 48 18.61 -12.72 15.89
N GLY A 49 19.91 -12.77 16.21
CA GLY A 49 20.99 -12.68 15.24
C GLY A 49 21.27 -11.28 14.69
N ALA A 50 20.58 -10.25 15.18
CA ALA A 50 20.86 -8.85 14.85
C ALA A 50 21.82 -8.20 15.86
N ALA A 51 22.57 -7.20 15.38
CA ALA A 51 23.23 -6.16 16.16
C ALA A 51 22.57 -4.83 15.83
N TRP A 52 21.97 -4.19 16.82
CA TRP A 52 21.24 -2.94 16.67
C TRP A 52 22.10 -1.73 16.99
N THR A 53 21.99 -0.70 16.16
CA THR A 53 22.57 0.63 16.38
C THR A 53 21.59 1.70 15.91
N GLU A 54 21.70 2.89 16.51
CA GLU A 54 21.00 4.10 16.04
C GLU A 54 21.89 4.94 15.13
N ALA A 55 21.26 5.69 14.24
CA ALA A 55 21.95 6.67 13.39
C ALA A 55 21.09 7.91 13.18
N TYR A 56 21.75 9.04 12.91
CA TYR A 56 21.09 10.32 12.58
C TYR A 56 21.74 10.92 11.35
N PHE A 57 20.92 11.43 10.44
CA PHE A 57 21.39 12.07 9.22
C PHE A 57 20.38 13.14 8.75
N PRO A 58 20.83 14.16 7.98
CA PRO A 58 19.93 15.21 7.52
C PRO A 58 18.99 14.72 6.41
N SER A 59 17.78 15.30 6.37
CA SER A 59 16.93 15.24 5.17
C SER A 59 17.62 15.89 3.97
N SER A 60 17.26 15.48 2.76
CA SER A 60 17.90 15.96 1.52
C SER A 60 17.36 17.30 0.99
N ASP A 61 16.36 17.91 1.66
CA ASP A 61 15.76 19.18 1.24
C ASP A 61 16.49 20.45 1.73
N GLY A 62 17.51 20.29 2.57
CA GLY A 62 18.24 21.41 3.14
C GLY A 62 17.48 22.21 4.22
N SER A 63 16.35 21.70 4.70
CA SER A 63 15.52 22.33 5.75
C SER A 63 16.18 22.31 7.14
N GLY A 64 17.22 21.50 7.34
CA GLY A 64 17.79 21.23 8.64
C GLY A 64 17.04 20.16 9.45
N VAL A 65 16.04 19.52 8.86
CA VAL A 65 15.39 18.33 9.46
C VAL A 65 16.41 17.21 9.59
N GLU A 66 16.48 16.65 10.79
CA GLU A 66 17.29 15.51 11.13
C GLU A 66 16.41 14.26 11.21
N LEU A 67 16.84 13.18 10.55
CA LEU A 67 16.18 11.89 10.53
C LEU A 67 16.90 10.91 11.44
N HIS A 68 16.13 10.12 12.16
CA HIS A 68 16.61 9.01 12.98
C HIS A 68 16.44 7.68 12.24
N ALA A 69 17.31 6.73 12.50
CA ALA A 69 17.22 5.37 11.97
C ALA A 69 17.69 4.32 12.97
N ASP A 70 16.90 3.26 13.09
CA ASP A 70 17.30 1.99 13.68
C ASP A 70 17.95 1.10 12.61
N VAL A 71 19.14 0.60 12.88
CA VAL A 71 19.92 -0.24 11.97
C VAL A 71 20.11 -1.62 12.59
N LEU A 72 19.56 -2.64 11.96
CA LEU A 72 19.70 -4.04 12.33
C LEU A 72 20.67 -4.73 11.36
N ARG A 73 21.88 -5.05 11.82
CA ARG A 73 22.88 -5.75 11.02
C ARG A 73 23.05 -7.20 11.51
N PRO A 74 23.39 -8.14 10.60
CA PRO A 74 23.70 -9.51 11.01
C PRO A 74 24.88 -9.54 12.00
N ALA A 75 24.63 -9.94 13.25
CA ALA A 75 25.63 -9.94 14.32
C ALA A 75 26.77 -10.95 14.09
N HIS A 76 26.53 -12.02 13.31
CA HIS A 76 27.51 -13.04 12.97
C HIS A 76 28.52 -12.61 11.90
N LEU A 77 28.29 -11.47 11.24
CA LEU A 77 29.19 -10.97 10.20
C LEU A 77 30.22 -10.00 10.74
N PRO A 78 31.44 -9.96 10.15
CA PRO A 78 32.43 -8.96 10.49
C PRO A 78 31.93 -7.52 10.29
N ALA A 79 32.48 -6.58 11.03
CA ALA A 79 32.12 -5.16 10.96
C ALA A 79 32.28 -4.55 9.56
N ASP A 80 33.26 -5.04 8.80
CA ASP A 80 33.57 -4.61 7.43
C ASP A 80 32.77 -5.37 6.34
N ALA A 81 31.96 -6.36 6.73
CA ALA A 81 31.13 -7.10 5.79
C ALA A 81 30.06 -6.20 5.17
N ARG A 82 29.99 -6.21 3.84
CA ARG A 82 28.98 -5.46 3.08
C ARG A 82 27.77 -6.33 2.78
N THR A 83 26.60 -5.83 3.10
CA THR A 83 25.32 -6.50 2.92
C THR A 83 24.38 -5.67 2.03
N PRO A 84 23.48 -6.28 1.27
CA PRO A 84 22.35 -5.54 0.69
C PRO A 84 21.47 -5.02 1.82
N VAL A 85 20.83 -3.87 1.58
CA VAL A 85 20.03 -3.17 2.59
C VAL A 85 18.56 -3.19 2.20
N ILE A 86 17.69 -3.46 3.14
CA ILE A 86 16.25 -3.25 3.02
C ILE A 86 15.91 -2.11 3.98
N VAL A 87 15.24 -1.07 3.46
CA VAL A 87 14.85 0.13 4.23
C VAL A 87 13.33 0.19 4.34
N SER A 88 12.84 0.50 5.51
CA SER A 88 11.47 0.98 5.71
C SER A 88 11.54 2.43 6.18
N VAL A 89 10.68 3.29 5.63
CA VAL A 89 10.60 4.70 6.01
C VAL A 89 9.16 4.99 6.40
N GLY A 90 8.92 5.45 7.62
CA GLY A 90 7.54 5.60 8.06
C GLY A 90 7.38 6.31 9.41
N PRO A 91 6.13 6.51 9.84
CA PRO A 91 5.82 7.22 11.08
C PRO A 91 5.70 6.30 12.30
N TYR A 92 6.08 5.00 12.19
CA TYR A 92 5.67 3.99 13.16
C TYR A 92 6.84 3.33 13.92
N PHE A 93 8.05 3.92 13.91
CA PHE A 93 9.23 3.26 14.47
C PHE A 93 9.68 3.81 15.83
N ALA A 94 8.82 4.65 16.46
CA ALA A 94 9.12 5.15 17.81
C ALA A 94 9.46 4.01 18.80
N HIS A 95 10.49 4.22 19.64
CA HIS A 95 10.95 3.24 20.61
C HIS A 95 9.89 2.87 21.67
N ALA A 96 8.99 3.80 21.97
CA ALA A 96 7.89 3.59 22.91
C ALA A 96 6.73 2.74 22.33
N GLY A 97 6.76 2.43 21.04
CA GLY A 97 5.70 1.68 20.35
C GLY A 97 5.09 2.45 19.19
N GLN A 98 4.24 1.78 18.41
CA GLN A 98 3.70 2.33 17.16
C GLN A 98 2.57 3.35 17.37
N THR A 99 1.63 3.05 18.25
CA THR A 99 0.41 3.85 18.48
C THR A 99 0.16 4.10 19.97
N GLY A 100 1.16 3.84 20.81
CA GLY A 100 1.13 3.95 22.26
C GLY A 100 2.16 3.03 22.89
N PRO A 101 2.36 3.10 24.20
CA PRO A 101 3.30 2.24 24.91
C PRO A 101 2.95 0.76 24.70
N GLU A 102 3.90 -0.03 24.22
CA GLU A 102 3.78 -1.48 24.05
C GLU A 102 4.16 -2.27 25.31
N GLY A 103 4.31 -1.59 26.44
CA GLY A 103 4.71 -2.21 27.71
C GLY A 103 6.20 -2.55 27.80
N TRP A 104 7.02 -1.98 26.94
CA TRP A 104 8.47 -2.16 26.99
C TRP A 104 9.07 -1.43 28.19
N ASP A 105 9.97 -2.09 28.89
CA ASP A 105 10.71 -1.56 30.04
C ASP A 105 12.11 -1.03 29.68
N ARG A 106 12.53 -1.21 28.44
CA ARG A 106 13.83 -0.77 27.92
C ARG A 106 13.75 -0.30 26.48
N VAL A 107 14.65 0.59 26.10
CA VAL A 107 14.81 1.10 24.74
C VAL A 107 15.29 0.00 23.80
N GLY A 108 14.81 0.01 22.58
CA GLY A 108 15.20 -0.91 21.52
C GLY A 108 14.45 -0.62 20.24
N PRO A 109 14.82 -1.28 19.13
CA PRO A 109 14.19 -1.04 17.84
C PRO A 109 12.70 -1.32 17.87
N SER A 110 11.94 -0.68 16.97
CA SER A 110 10.52 -0.95 16.80
C SER A 110 10.25 -2.40 16.39
N ALA A 111 9.21 -3.00 16.95
CA ALA A 111 8.75 -4.34 16.60
C ALA A 111 7.91 -4.39 15.30
N ARG A 112 7.65 -3.24 14.65
CA ARG A 112 6.72 -3.14 13.52
C ARG A 112 6.92 -4.18 12.42
N PHE A 113 8.16 -4.50 12.07
CA PHE A 113 8.50 -5.49 11.06
C PHE A 113 9.33 -6.66 11.61
N GLN A 114 9.20 -6.95 12.90
CA GLN A 114 9.88 -8.10 13.50
C GLN A 114 9.44 -9.40 12.84
N ASP A 115 8.15 -9.53 12.48
CA ASP A 115 7.60 -10.64 11.72
C ASP A 115 8.34 -10.87 10.39
N PHE A 116 8.69 -9.81 9.69
CA PHE A 116 9.49 -9.89 8.45
C PHE A 116 10.95 -10.22 8.73
N VAL A 117 11.57 -9.56 9.71
CA VAL A 117 12.98 -9.81 10.06
C VAL A 117 13.20 -11.25 10.44
N ASP A 118 12.35 -11.79 11.31
CA ASP A 118 12.44 -13.15 11.83
C ASP A 118 11.88 -14.17 10.82
N GLY A 119 10.69 -13.95 10.29
CA GLY A 119 10.00 -14.86 9.40
C GLY A 119 10.69 -15.03 8.02
N ALA A 120 11.27 -13.97 7.49
CA ALA A 120 12.11 -14.04 6.29
C ALA A 120 13.56 -14.46 6.59
N GLY A 121 13.96 -14.54 7.86
CA GLY A 121 15.32 -14.87 8.28
C GLY A 121 16.37 -13.88 7.76
N LEU A 122 16.09 -12.58 7.80
CA LEU A 122 16.93 -11.55 7.18
C LEU A 122 18.37 -11.58 7.69
N MET A 123 18.55 -11.72 9.01
CA MET A 123 19.88 -11.74 9.62
C MET A 123 20.68 -12.96 9.17
N ALA A 124 20.09 -14.15 9.18
CA ALA A 124 20.72 -15.37 8.71
C ALA A 124 21.04 -15.32 7.21
N ARG A 125 20.21 -14.65 6.42
CA ARG A 125 20.42 -14.43 4.98
C ARG A 125 21.46 -13.33 4.70
N GLY A 126 21.97 -12.64 5.71
CA GLY A 126 22.97 -11.58 5.54
C GLY A 126 22.41 -10.31 4.89
N TYR A 127 21.23 -9.89 5.25
CA TYR A 127 20.63 -8.60 4.91
C TYR A 127 20.73 -7.66 6.11
N THR A 128 20.98 -6.38 5.85
CA THR A 128 20.77 -5.32 6.83
C THR A 128 19.37 -4.78 6.67
N PHE A 129 18.65 -4.59 7.79
CA PHE A 129 17.34 -3.94 7.80
C PHE A 129 17.44 -2.58 8.51
N VAL A 130 16.86 -1.54 7.91
CA VAL A 130 16.92 -0.16 8.43
C VAL A 130 15.50 0.37 8.52
N MET A 131 15.11 0.84 9.70
CA MET A 131 13.85 1.56 9.92
C MET A 131 14.18 3.04 10.13
N VAL A 132 13.60 3.91 9.30
CA VAL A 132 13.84 5.35 9.35
C VAL A 132 12.55 6.06 9.76
N ASP A 133 12.61 6.78 10.86
CA ASP A 133 11.52 7.67 11.25
C ASP A 133 11.38 8.82 10.24
N LEU A 134 10.17 9.02 9.69
CA LEU A 134 9.83 10.21 8.93
C LEU A 134 9.93 11.45 9.82
N ARG A 135 10.08 12.62 9.18
CA ARG A 135 10.03 13.92 9.87
C ARG A 135 8.82 14.02 10.79
N GLY A 136 9.04 14.49 12.00
CA GLY A 136 8.02 14.66 13.05
C GLY A 136 7.70 13.41 13.85
N PHE A 137 8.35 12.28 13.59
CA PHE A 137 8.10 11.02 14.30
C PHE A 137 9.34 10.45 14.97
N GLY A 138 9.14 9.69 16.04
CA GLY A 138 10.19 8.97 16.73
C GLY A 138 11.37 9.87 17.10
N GLY A 139 12.58 9.49 16.68
CA GLY A 139 13.81 10.27 16.91
C GLY A 139 14.11 11.32 15.84
N SER A 140 13.18 11.60 14.90
CA SER A 140 13.33 12.61 13.85
C SER A 140 12.72 13.96 14.24
N THR A 141 13.29 15.07 13.70
CA THR A 141 12.71 16.41 13.83
C THR A 141 11.79 16.75 12.66
N GLY A 142 11.16 17.90 12.69
CA GLY A 142 10.28 18.41 11.63
C GLY A 142 8.80 18.11 11.85
N CYS A 143 7.97 18.43 10.86
CA CYS A 143 6.53 18.21 10.88
C CYS A 143 6.12 17.20 9.80
N LEU A 144 5.13 16.37 10.09
CA LEU A 144 4.45 15.52 9.11
C LEU A 144 4.04 16.35 7.87
N ASP A 145 4.35 15.86 6.67
CA ASP A 145 4.08 16.54 5.39
C ASP A 145 3.18 15.74 4.44
N TRP A 146 2.51 14.71 4.94
CA TRP A 146 1.54 13.92 4.16
C TRP A 146 2.04 13.52 2.77
N VAL A 147 3.20 12.86 2.71
CA VAL A 147 3.84 12.43 1.45
C VAL A 147 4.19 13.62 0.54
N GLY A 148 4.27 14.81 1.09
CA GLY A 148 4.66 16.02 0.40
C GLY A 148 6.14 16.10 0.09
N PRO A 149 6.59 17.24 -0.48
CA PRO A 149 7.98 17.41 -0.89
C PRO A 149 9.01 17.16 0.22
N GLY A 150 8.66 17.49 1.47
CA GLY A 150 9.52 17.24 2.62
C GLY A 150 9.74 15.75 2.86
N GLU A 151 8.69 14.97 2.99
CA GLU A 151 8.81 13.52 3.18
C GLU A 151 9.40 12.80 1.95
N GLN A 152 9.16 13.31 0.73
CA GLN A 152 9.83 12.79 -0.47
C GLN A 152 11.35 12.98 -0.39
N ALA A 153 11.79 14.09 0.23
CA ALA A 153 13.20 14.33 0.50
C ALA A 153 13.76 13.42 1.60
N ASP A 154 12.95 13.10 2.62
CA ASP A 154 13.32 12.14 3.67
C ASP A 154 13.53 10.73 3.10
N VAL A 155 12.62 10.28 2.24
CA VAL A 155 12.76 8.99 1.54
C VAL A 155 14.03 8.96 0.69
N ARG A 156 14.32 10.05 -0.04
CA ARG A 156 15.57 10.16 -0.79
C ARG A 156 16.77 10.03 0.13
N ALA A 157 16.81 10.81 1.22
CA ALA A 157 17.89 10.81 2.19
C ALA A 157 18.10 9.42 2.78
N ALA A 158 17.03 8.73 3.18
CA ALA A 158 17.08 7.39 3.76
C ALA A 158 17.72 6.36 2.81
N VAL A 159 17.29 6.35 1.54
CA VAL A 159 17.83 5.43 0.52
C VAL A 159 19.28 5.74 0.18
N GLU A 160 19.61 7.02 -0.04
CA GLU A 160 20.97 7.44 -0.39
C GLU A 160 21.94 7.25 0.78
N TRP A 161 21.53 7.61 2.00
CA TRP A 161 22.33 7.38 3.22
C TRP A 161 22.60 5.88 3.43
N SER A 162 21.59 5.02 3.32
CA SER A 162 21.75 3.58 3.47
C SER A 162 22.67 2.98 2.40
N ALA A 163 22.59 3.47 1.17
CA ALA A 163 23.46 3.02 0.09
C ALA A 163 24.92 3.42 0.30
N ALA A 164 25.17 4.59 0.91
CA ALA A 164 26.50 5.16 1.11
C ALA A 164 27.26 4.56 2.30
N GLN A 165 26.58 3.77 3.15
CA GLN A 165 27.23 3.23 4.35
C GLN A 165 28.38 2.25 4.01
N PRO A 166 29.47 2.23 4.79
CA PRO A 166 30.61 1.34 4.52
C PRO A 166 30.24 -0.16 4.57
N TRP A 167 29.22 -0.51 5.34
CA TRP A 167 28.68 -1.86 5.44
C TRP A 167 27.61 -2.18 4.37
N SER A 168 27.27 -1.25 3.49
CA SER A 168 26.28 -1.44 2.42
C SER A 168 26.95 -1.88 1.11
N THR A 169 26.28 -2.76 0.35
CA THR A 169 26.66 -3.06 -1.04
C THR A 169 26.32 -1.93 -2.00
N GLY A 170 25.63 -0.87 -1.56
CA GLY A 170 25.09 0.19 -2.39
C GLY A 170 23.79 -0.19 -3.11
N ARG A 171 23.24 -1.38 -2.83
CA ARG A 171 21.97 -1.86 -3.41
C ARG A 171 20.90 -1.89 -2.31
N VAL A 172 19.87 -1.08 -2.49
CA VAL A 172 18.82 -0.85 -1.50
C VAL A 172 17.49 -1.37 -2.03
N GLY A 173 16.73 -2.07 -1.18
CA GLY A 173 15.32 -2.36 -1.38
C GLY A 173 14.48 -1.55 -0.40
N MET A 174 13.21 -1.34 -0.68
CA MET A 174 12.25 -0.81 0.30
C MET A 174 11.17 -1.85 0.61
N TYR A 175 10.74 -1.89 1.88
CA TYR A 175 9.67 -2.78 2.38
C TYR A 175 8.73 -1.98 3.27
N GLY A 176 7.44 -2.09 3.06
CA GLY A 176 6.48 -1.38 3.89
C GLY A 176 5.05 -1.87 3.74
N LYS A 177 4.22 -1.49 4.71
CA LYS A 177 2.77 -1.70 4.72
C LYS A 177 2.08 -0.37 5.08
N SER A 178 0.96 -0.03 4.40
CA SER A 178 0.23 1.20 4.69
C SER A 178 1.08 2.45 4.36
N TYR A 179 1.29 3.35 5.31
CA TYR A 179 2.11 4.55 5.09
C TYR A 179 3.56 4.20 4.68
N ASP A 180 4.15 3.17 5.27
CA ASP A 180 5.50 2.73 4.89
C ASP A 180 5.52 2.14 3.46
N ALA A 181 4.39 1.65 2.96
CA ALA A 181 4.24 1.25 1.56
C ALA A 181 4.10 2.46 0.63
N VAL A 182 3.42 3.53 1.07
CA VAL A 182 3.36 4.80 0.32
C VAL A 182 4.75 5.39 0.15
N THR A 183 5.56 5.40 1.19
CA THR A 183 6.96 5.87 1.07
C THR A 183 7.78 4.97 0.12
N GLY A 184 7.45 3.67 0.03
CA GLY A 184 7.97 2.78 -0.99
C GLY A 184 7.61 3.23 -2.41
N LEU A 185 6.34 3.62 -2.66
CA LEU A 185 5.91 4.20 -3.95
C LEU A 185 6.60 5.54 -4.23
N VAL A 186 6.80 6.37 -3.21
CA VAL A 186 7.61 7.59 -3.32
C VAL A 186 9.03 7.25 -3.75
N GLY A 187 9.68 6.28 -3.10
CA GLY A 187 11.02 5.81 -3.46
C GLY A 187 11.10 5.38 -4.92
N ASN A 188 10.12 4.61 -5.40
CA ASN A 188 10.00 4.23 -6.81
C ASN A 188 9.92 5.47 -7.72
N ASN A 189 9.11 6.47 -7.34
CA ASN A 189 8.91 7.68 -8.13
C ASN A 189 10.15 8.58 -8.19
N LEU A 190 11.04 8.52 -7.21
CA LEU A 190 12.27 9.30 -7.13
C LEU A 190 13.38 8.82 -8.09
N ARG A 191 13.26 7.63 -8.68
CA ARG A 191 14.22 7.06 -9.66
C ARG A 191 15.68 7.01 -9.14
N LEU A 192 15.85 6.64 -7.88
CA LEU A 192 17.14 6.61 -7.24
C LEU A 192 18.00 5.44 -7.78
N PRO A 193 19.23 5.69 -8.26
CA PRO A 193 20.07 4.63 -8.85
C PRO A 193 20.41 3.49 -7.87
N SER A 194 20.45 3.75 -6.57
CA SER A 194 20.70 2.76 -5.52
C SER A 194 19.46 1.91 -5.19
N LEU A 195 18.23 2.41 -5.42
CA LEU A 195 17.00 1.67 -5.17
C LEU A 195 16.76 0.63 -6.28
N LYS A 196 16.74 -0.64 -5.90
CA LYS A 196 16.69 -1.78 -6.84
C LYS A 196 15.40 -2.56 -6.81
N ALA A 197 14.59 -2.44 -5.74
CA ALA A 197 13.34 -3.15 -5.56
C ALA A 197 12.48 -2.45 -4.51
N VAL A 198 11.16 -2.50 -4.70
CA VAL A 198 10.18 -2.00 -3.73
C VAL A 198 9.14 -3.08 -3.48
N VAL A 199 8.86 -3.37 -2.21
CA VAL A 199 7.71 -4.18 -1.77
C VAL A 199 6.77 -3.27 -1.00
N ALA A 200 5.56 -3.08 -1.52
CA ALA A 200 4.55 -2.18 -0.98
C ALA A 200 3.24 -2.95 -0.73
N GLN A 201 2.87 -3.11 0.55
CA GLN A 201 1.66 -3.81 0.97
C GLN A 201 0.58 -2.81 1.34
N GLU A 202 -0.59 -2.92 0.75
CA GLU A 202 -1.76 -2.07 1.03
C GLU A 202 -1.41 -0.56 1.07
N PRO A 203 -0.75 -0.01 0.03
CA PRO A 203 -0.40 1.41 0.03
C PRO A 203 -1.63 2.30 -0.16
N VAL A 204 -1.55 3.55 0.28
CA VAL A 204 -2.44 4.60 -0.23
C VAL A 204 -1.95 5.00 -1.62
N TRP A 205 -2.72 4.68 -2.66
CA TRP A 205 -2.34 4.98 -4.04
C TRP A 205 -2.48 6.47 -4.40
N ASN A 206 -3.39 7.17 -3.71
CA ASN A 206 -3.65 8.59 -3.91
C ASN A 206 -4.00 9.26 -2.58
N MET A 207 -3.19 10.21 -2.13
CA MET A 207 -3.36 10.87 -0.84
C MET A 207 -4.64 11.73 -0.77
N TYR A 208 -5.10 12.29 -1.89
CA TYR A 208 -6.37 12.98 -1.96
C TYR A 208 -7.54 12.02 -1.74
N ASN A 209 -7.57 10.89 -2.47
CA ASN A 209 -8.66 9.90 -2.39
C ASN A 209 -8.70 9.16 -1.05
N TYR A 210 -7.62 9.21 -0.28
CA TYR A 210 -7.63 8.75 1.11
C TYR A 210 -8.50 9.64 2.02
N LEU A 211 -8.59 10.94 1.75
CA LEU A 211 -9.34 11.91 2.55
C LEU A 211 -10.68 12.32 1.92
N PHE A 212 -10.79 12.24 0.61
CA PHE A 212 -11.98 12.62 -0.14
C PHE A 212 -12.36 11.53 -1.15
N SER A 213 -13.59 11.55 -1.60
CA SER A 213 -14.04 10.86 -2.81
C SER A 213 -14.70 11.91 -3.70
N ASN A 214 -14.02 12.34 -4.74
CA ASN A 214 -14.51 13.31 -5.72
C ASN A 214 -15.18 14.55 -5.05
N LYS A 215 -14.46 15.19 -4.12
CA LYS A 215 -14.84 16.34 -3.29
C LYS A 215 -15.75 16.04 -2.10
N VAL A 216 -16.27 14.84 -1.94
CA VAL A 216 -17.01 14.45 -0.74
C VAL A 216 -16.00 14.03 0.33
N PRO A 217 -15.99 14.67 1.52
CA PRO A 217 -15.04 14.31 2.57
C PRO A 217 -15.32 12.91 3.12
N ARG A 218 -14.27 12.17 3.45
CA ARG A 218 -14.34 10.95 4.25
C ARG A 218 -14.09 11.27 5.72
N PRO A 219 -14.50 10.40 6.67
CA PRO A 219 -14.14 10.56 8.09
C PRO A 219 -12.64 10.73 8.34
N ASN A 220 -11.82 10.20 7.45
CA ASN A 220 -10.37 10.34 7.45
C ASN A 220 -9.89 11.81 7.47
N VAL A 221 -10.64 12.73 6.88
CA VAL A 221 -10.26 14.15 6.80
C VAL A 221 -10.11 14.81 8.18
N THR A 222 -10.87 14.32 9.16
CA THR A 222 -10.81 14.80 10.55
C THR A 222 -10.05 13.86 11.46
N GLY A 223 -10.25 12.54 11.34
CA GLY A 223 -9.67 11.54 12.24
C GLY A 223 -8.18 11.31 12.02
N THR A 224 -7.74 11.30 10.76
CA THR A 224 -6.37 10.92 10.45
C THR A 224 -5.32 11.94 10.92
N PRO A 225 -5.48 13.27 10.74
CA PRO A 225 -4.52 14.24 11.29
C PRO A 225 -4.34 14.12 12.80
N GLN A 226 -5.42 13.93 13.57
CA GLN A 226 -5.33 13.75 15.01
C GLN A 226 -4.64 12.44 15.39
N ALA A 227 -4.94 11.35 14.68
CA ALA A 227 -4.31 10.06 14.92
C ALA A 227 -2.79 10.12 14.70
N TYR A 228 -2.34 10.71 13.59
CA TYR A 228 -0.90 10.87 13.34
C TYR A 228 -0.24 11.85 14.30
N ASN A 229 -0.93 12.92 14.71
CA ASN A 229 -0.41 13.81 15.75
C ASN A 229 -0.22 13.05 17.09
N SER A 230 -1.11 12.13 17.46
CA SER A 230 -0.93 11.35 18.68
C SER A 230 0.27 10.39 18.61
N ILE A 231 0.63 9.92 17.41
CA ILE A 231 1.87 9.15 17.21
C ILE A 231 3.09 10.08 17.28
N ALA A 232 3.03 11.22 16.59
CA ALA A 232 4.13 12.18 16.52
C ALA A 232 4.48 12.80 17.88
N THR A 233 3.48 12.94 18.76
CA THR A 233 3.65 13.49 20.12
C THR A 233 3.81 12.42 21.20
N MET A 234 4.01 11.16 20.81
CA MET A 234 4.26 10.08 21.75
C MET A 234 5.53 10.34 22.57
N PRO A 235 5.46 10.26 23.91
CA PRO A 235 6.64 10.52 24.73
C PRO A 235 7.74 9.49 24.45
N PRO A 236 9.02 9.93 24.41
CA PRO A 236 10.15 9.00 24.35
C PRO A 236 10.24 8.16 25.61
N MET A 237 10.97 7.07 25.56
CA MET A 237 11.25 6.24 26.72
C MET A 237 12.30 6.89 27.64
N ASP A 238 12.25 6.60 28.94
CA ASP A 238 13.22 7.14 29.91
C ASP A 238 14.67 6.78 29.57
N GLY A 239 14.90 5.62 28.97
CA GLY A 239 16.21 5.14 28.56
C GLY A 239 16.73 5.68 27.23
N ASP A 240 15.93 6.43 26.47
CA ASP A 240 16.36 7.03 25.21
C ASP A 240 17.48 8.05 25.43
N SER A 241 18.32 8.21 24.40
CA SER A 241 19.37 9.22 24.41
C SER A 241 18.79 10.64 24.51
N ASP A 242 19.56 11.60 25.05
CA ASP A 242 19.13 13.01 25.12
C ASP A 242 18.78 13.56 23.73
N ARG A 243 19.50 13.10 22.67
CA ARG A 243 19.22 13.49 21.28
C ARG A 243 17.87 12.98 20.83
N TYR A 244 17.60 11.69 21.03
CA TYR A 244 16.30 11.11 20.68
C TYR A 244 15.16 11.83 21.41
N LYS A 245 15.30 12.03 22.74
CA LYS A 245 14.30 12.73 23.55
C LYS A 245 14.03 14.15 23.06
N ALA A 246 15.06 14.89 22.71
CA ALA A 246 14.91 16.23 22.17
C ALA A 246 14.16 16.25 20.83
N ASN A 247 14.50 15.31 19.93
CA ASN A 247 13.87 15.21 18.63
C ASN A 247 12.41 14.74 18.72
N ALA A 248 12.11 13.74 19.55
CA ALA A 248 10.75 13.20 19.76
C ALA A 248 9.77 14.24 20.34
N GLN A 249 10.25 15.33 20.90
CA GLN A 249 9.42 16.43 21.39
C GLN A 249 9.19 17.53 20.34
N TYR A 250 9.66 17.35 19.11
CA TYR A 250 9.61 18.42 18.10
C TYR A 250 8.19 18.90 17.83
N GLU A 251 7.25 18.03 17.48
CA GLU A 251 5.86 18.42 17.19
C GLU A 251 5.13 18.95 18.43
N THR A 252 5.42 18.43 19.62
CA THR A 252 4.92 18.97 20.89
C THR A 252 5.36 20.43 21.09
N ALA A 253 6.60 20.74 20.73
CA ALA A 253 7.14 22.10 20.80
C ALA A 253 6.65 23.01 19.65
N HIS A 254 6.10 22.42 18.58
CA HIS A 254 5.67 23.14 17.37
C HIS A 254 4.19 22.81 17.01
N PRO A 255 3.21 23.23 17.81
CA PRO A 255 1.80 22.88 17.62
C PRO A 255 1.23 23.36 16.27
N ALA A 256 1.91 24.23 15.56
CA ALA A 256 1.58 24.61 14.19
C ALA A 256 1.63 23.42 13.22
N CYS A 257 2.45 22.39 13.47
CA CYS A 257 2.52 21.19 12.63
C CYS A 257 1.13 20.57 12.43
N LEU A 258 0.38 20.34 13.51
CA LEU A 258 -0.97 19.78 13.45
C LEU A 258 -1.96 20.74 12.77
N SER A 259 -1.95 22.04 13.15
CA SER A 259 -2.91 23.00 12.59
C SER A 259 -2.73 23.19 11.08
N ASP A 260 -1.50 23.17 10.60
CA ASP A 260 -1.17 23.29 9.17
C ASP A 260 -1.60 22.02 8.41
N ASN A 261 -1.37 20.85 8.99
CA ASN A 261 -1.85 19.59 8.43
C ASN A 261 -3.37 19.55 8.32
N ILE A 262 -4.10 19.90 9.36
CA ILE A 262 -5.57 19.97 9.34
C ILE A 262 -6.03 20.96 8.25
N THR A 263 -5.43 22.14 8.18
CA THR A 263 -5.80 23.16 7.19
C THR A 263 -5.58 22.68 5.76
N ASN A 264 -4.42 22.10 5.49
CA ASN A 264 -4.06 21.61 4.16
C ASN A 264 -4.90 20.39 3.75
N ASN A 265 -5.14 19.47 4.68
CA ASN A 265 -5.90 18.24 4.42
C ASN A 265 -7.39 18.51 4.19
N ASN A 266 -7.93 19.61 4.71
CA ASN A 266 -9.31 20.02 4.46
C ASN A 266 -9.53 20.70 3.09
N ASN A 267 -8.52 20.83 2.25
CA ASN A 267 -8.66 21.43 0.93
C ASN A 267 -9.29 20.43 -0.08
N PRO A 268 -10.53 20.64 -0.53
CA PRO A 268 -11.19 19.70 -1.46
C PRO A 268 -10.76 19.88 -2.93
N ASP A 269 -9.93 20.89 -3.26
CA ASP A 269 -9.47 21.11 -4.63
C ASP A 269 -8.29 20.21 -4.99
N LEU A 270 -8.58 19.08 -5.62
CA LEU A 270 -7.58 18.14 -6.15
C LEU A 270 -6.53 18.84 -7.04
N ARG A 271 -6.89 19.95 -7.70
CA ARG A 271 -6.00 20.71 -8.59
C ARG A 271 -5.13 21.71 -7.85
N SER A 272 -5.22 21.81 -6.55
CA SER A 272 -4.33 22.64 -5.73
C SER A 272 -2.86 22.24 -5.88
N ALA A 273 -1.94 23.15 -5.62
CA ALA A 273 -0.50 22.82 -5.61
C ALA A 273 -0.17 21.75 -4.57
N TYR A 274 -0.90 21.75 -3.45
CA TYR A 274 -0.75 20.78 -2.37
C TYR A 274 -0.97 19.35 -2.86
N TRP A 275 -2.12 19.05 -3.50
CA TRP A 275 -2.44 17.71 -3.98
C TRP A 275 -1.63 17.30 -5.20
N ARG A 276 -1.34 18.23 -6.13
CA ARG A 276 -0.46 17.93 -7.27
C ARG A 276 0.95 17.50 -6.85
N ALA A 277 1.46 18.02 -5.74
CA ALA A 277 2.76 17.60 -5.20
C ALA A 277 2.73 16.15 -4.65
N ARG A 278 1.55 15.61 -4.40
CA ARG A 278 1.27 14.29 -3.79
C ARG A 278 0.63 13.29 -4.76
N ASP A 279 0.57 13.63 -6.03
CA ASP A 279 0.04 12.76 -7.09
C ASP A 279 1.06 11.65 -7.42
N LEU A 280 0.87 10.50 -6.78
CA LEU A 280 1.78 9.37 -6.91
C LEU A 280 1.70 8.73 -8.30
N ALA A 281 0.51 8.61 -8.89
CA ALA A 281 0.31 8.00 -10.20
C ALA A 281 0.98 8.83 -11.30
N ALA A 282 0.78 10.15 -11.33
CA ALA A 282 1.46 11.02 -12.30
C ALA A 282 2.99 10.97 -12.16
N ARG A 283 3.50 10.86 -10.94
CA ARG A 283 4.94 10.77 -10.67
C ARG A 283 5.54 9.41 -11.01
N ALA A 284 4.73 8.35 -11.09
CA ALA A 284 5.16 7.02 -11.52
C ALA A 284 5.52 6.98 -13.02
N ALA A 285 5.13 7.98 -13.80
CA ALA A 285 5.29 7.99 -15.25
C ALA A 285 6.74 7.71 -15.70
N GLY A 286 6.96 6.53 -16.28
CA GLY A 286 8.25 6.09 -16.79
C GLY A 286 9.26 5.65 -15.71
N THR A 287 8.83 5.42 -14.46
CA THR A 287 9.68 4.79 -13.43
C THR A 287 9.87 3.30 -13.74
N GLY A 288 11.01 2.76 -13.37
CA GLY A 288 11.38 1.39 -13.77
C GLY A 288 11.96 0.53 -12.64
N THR A 289 11.91 0.98 -11.38
CA THR A 289 12.32 0.16 -10.24
C THR A 289 11.37 -1.03 -10.10
N PRO A 290 11.85 -2.28 -10.03
CA PRO A 290 10.98 -3.44 -9.80
C PRO A 290 10.08 -3.26 -8.58
N LEU A 291 8.78 -3.53 -8.75
CA LEU A 291 7.73 -3.26 -7.78
C LEU A 291 6.94 -4.55 -7.48
N PHE A 292 6.81 -4.88 -6.20
CA PHE A 292 5.95 -5.96 -5.72
C PHE A 292 4.89 -5.37 -4.80
N VAL A 293 3.62 -5.53 -5.16
CA VAL A 293 2.49 -4.96 -4.42
C VAL A 293 1.56 -6.03 -3.86
N THR A 294 0.91 -5.74 -2.73
CA THR A 294 -0.33 -6.41 -2.35
C THR A 294 -1.44 -5.39 -2.25
N GLN A 295 -2.66 -5.77 -2.67
CA GLN A 295 -3.84 -4.93 -2.53
C GLN A 295 -5.11 -5.75 -2.46
N GLY A 296 -5.90 -5.50 -1.42
CA GLY A 296 -7.27 -6.00 -1.31
C GLY A 296 -8.26 -5.19 -2.13
N PHE A 297 -9.09 -5.84 -2.95
CA PHE A 297 -10.15 -5.16 -3.71
C PHE A 297 -11.29 -4.64 -2.83
N ILE A 298 -11.51 -5.31 -1.69
CA ILE A 298 -12.55 -4.94 -0.71
C ILE A 298 -12.01 -4.10 0.45
N GLU A 299 -10.77 -3.65 0.38
CA GLU A 299 -10.08 -2.87 1.40
C GLU A 299 -10.70 -1.45 1.52
N PRO A 300 -11.27 -1.07 2.69
CA PRO A 300 -11.99 0.19 2.83
C PRO A 300 -11.12 1.36 3.31
N ASN A 301 -9.91 1.10 3.84
CA ASN A 301 -9.05 2.11 4.44
C ASN A 301 -8.22 2.83 3.38
N THR A 302 -7.19 2.17 2.82
CA THR A 302 -6.32 2.76 1.80
C THR A 302 -6.95 2.74 0.42
N LYS A 303 -7.84 1.83 0.19
CA LYS A 303 -8.65 1.59 -1.01
C LYS A 303 -7.83 1.30 -2.28
N PRO A 304 -8.31 0.42 -3.16
CA PRO A 304 -7.66 0.14 -4.43
C PRO A 304 -7.87 1.23 -5.50
N GLU A 305 -8.46 2.37 -5.17
CA GLU A 305 -8.59 3.51 -6.07
C GLU A 305 -7.22 3.98 -6.54
N ASP A 306 -7.09 4.34 -7.82
CA ASP A 306 -5.85 4.76 -8.46
C ASP A 306 -4.73 3.70 -8.55
N MET A 307 -4.95 2.47 -8.07
CA MET A 307 -3.96 1.38 -8.23
C MET A 307 -3.66 1.14 -9.70
N GLU A 308 -4.69 0.93 -10.52
CA GLU A 308 -4.53 0.74 -11.96
C GLU A 308 -3.84 1.93 -12.62
N SER A 309 -4.25 3.15 -12.27
CA SER A 309 -3.62 4.37 -12.79
C SER A 309 -2.12 4.45 -12.45
N TYR A 310 -1.72 4.03 -11.24
CA TYR A 310 -0.31 3.97 -10.87
C TYR A 310 0.45 2.93 -11.69
N LEU A 311 -0.08 1.71 -11.78
CA LEU A 311 0.53 0.60 -12.51
C LEU A 311 0.64 0.90 -14.01
N ASP A 312 -0.37 1.53 -14.61
CA ASP A 312 -0.35 1.96 -16.01
C ASP A 312 0.76 2.97 -16.34
N HIS A 313 1.18 3.77 -15.37
CA HIS A 313 2.27 4.72 -15.54
C HIS A 313 3.64 4.11 -15.28
N HIS A 314 3.72 3.10 -14.44
CA HIS A 314 4.94 2.37 -14.11
C HIS A 314 5.46 1.56 -15.31
N ARG A 315 6.77 1.40 -15.46
CA ARG A 315 7.42 0.72 -16.61
C ARG A 315 8.42 -0.36 -16.18
N GLY A 316 8.58 -0.56 -14.89
CA GLY A 316 9.44 -1.60 -14.32
C GLY A 316 8.81 -2.99 -14.39
N ARG A 317 9.52 -3.97 -13.85
CA ARG A 317 8.95 -5.29 -13.60
C ARG A 317 8.00 -5.20 -12.42
N GLU A 318 6.81 -5.73 -12.60
CA GLU A 318 5.79 -5.78 -11.58
C GLU A 318 5.54 -7.20 -11.09
N ARG A 319 5.16 -7.30 -9.84
CA ARG A 319 4.64 -8.48 -9.19
C ARG A 319 3.52 -8.07 -8.25
N GLY A 320 2.49 -8.87 -8.12
CA GLY A 320 1.37 -8.56 -7.24
C GLY A 320 0.66 -9.77 -6.67
N TRP A 321 0.20 -9.63 -5.42
CA TRP A 321 -0.89 -10.41 -4.86
C TRP A 321 -2.08 -9.49 -4.72
N LEU A 322 -3.16 -9.80 -5.40
CA LEU A 322 -4.38 -9.01 -5.41
C LEU A 322 -5.57 -9.92 -5.08
N GLY A 323 -6.52 -9.46 -4.27
CA GLY A 323 -7.64 -10.33 -3.91
C GLY A 323 -8.66 -9.72 -2.97
N GLN A 324 -9.39 -10.60 -2.30
CA GLN A 324 -10.59 -10.22 -1.54
C GLN A 324 -10.28 -10.13 -0.04
N TRP A 325 -9.43 -9.17 0.34
CA TRP A 325 -9.07 -8.91 1.74
C TRP A 325 -9.06 -7.42 2.06
N GLU A 326 -8.87 -7.12 3.32
CA GLU A 326 -8.77 -5.78 3.86
C GLU A 326 -7.30 -5.40 4.15
N HIS A 327 -7.07 -4.50 5.11
CA HIS A 327 -5.78 -3.88 5.37
C HIS A 327 -4.82 -4.80 6.15
N VAL A 328 -4.28 -5.85 5.51
CA VAL A 328 -3.46 -6.90 6.14
C VAL A 328 -2.15 -7.16 5.40
N ARG A 329 -1.16 -7.73 6.11
CA ARG A 329 0.11 -8.16 5.54
C ARG A 329 -0.01 -9.55 4.89
N GLY A 330 0.92 -9.88 4.02
CA GLY A 330 0.94 -11.17 3.33
C GLY A 330 1.09 -12.40 4.24
N ASN A 331 1.55 -12.22 5.47
CA ASN A 331 1.73 -13.28 6.47
C ASN A 331 0.74 -13.24 7.64
N ASP A 332 -0.16 -12.24 7.70
CA ASP A 332 -1.12 -12.12 8.79
C ASP A 332 -2.09 -13.29 8.81
N THR A 333 -2.46 -13.73 10.02
CA THR A 333 -3.39 -14.84 10.23
C THR A 333 -4.52 -14.43 11.16
N ASP A 334 -5.66 -15.11 11.02
CA ASP A 334 -6.74 -15.01 12.00
C ASP A 334 -6.48 -15.86 13.25
N ALA A 335 -7.39 -15.82 14.23
CA ALA A 335 -7.29 -16.58 15.46
C ALA A 335 -7.27 -18.12 15.26
N GLN A 336 -7.64 -18.61 14.08
CA GLN A 336 -7.58 -20.01 13.70
C GLN A 336 -6.31 -20.37 12.92
N GLY A 337 -5.40 -19.42 12.73
CA GLY A 337 -4.15 -19.59 11.99
C GLY A 337 -4.34 -19.60 10.45
N ARG A 338 -5.50 -19.20 9.92
CA ARG A 338 -5.71 -19.07 8.48
C ARG A 338 -5.10 -17.76 7.99
N LEU A 339 -4.37 -17.82 6.89
CA LEU A 339 -3.80 -16.63 6.26
C LEU A 339 -4.92 -15.67 5.80
N LEU A 340 -4.81 -14.41 6.19
CA LEU A 340 -5.84 -13.40 5.90
C LEU A 340 -5.89 -13.03 4.43
N GLN A 341 -4.77 -13.10 3.71
CA GLN A 341 -4.75 -12.97 2.25
C GLN A 341 -5.02 -14.31 1.54
N GLY A 342 -5.13 -15.43 2.26
CA GLY A 342 -5.41 -16.75 1.70
C GLY A 342 -4.22 -17.42 1.00
N ARG A 343 -3.13 -16.73 0.71
CA ARG A 343 -1.98 -17.27 -0.02
C ARG A 343 -0.77 -17.46 0.89
N ALA A 344 -0.17 -18.66 0.85
CA ALA A 344 1.02 -18.98 1.62
C ALA A 344 2.32 -18.57 0.90
N GLY A 345 3.42 -18.46 1.68
CA GLY A 345 4.77 -18.28 1.14
C GLY A 345 5.17 -16.83 0.92
N TRP A 346 4.55 -15.87 1.60
CA TRP A 346 4.84 -14.45 1.48
C TRP A 346 6.33 -14.14 1.63
N PHE A 347 6.94 -14.50 2.74
CA PHE A 347 8.35 -14.19 2.98
C PHE A 347 9.29 -14.83 1.97
N ASP A 348 9.03 -16.05 1.55
CA ASP A 348 9.85 -16.72 0.55
C ASP A 348 9.77 -16.06 -0.82
N GLU A 349 8.58 -15.63 -1.24
CA GLU A 349 8.39 -14.92 -2.51
C GLU A 349 9.04 -13.52 -2.47
N VAL A 350 8.88 -12.79 -1.37
CA VAL A 350 9.55 -11.50 -1.14
C VAL A 350 11.06 -11.66 -1.14
N MET A 351 11.61 -12.69 -0.49
CA MET A 351 13.06 -12.89 -0.48
C MET A 351 13.61 -13.31 -1.82
N ARG A 352 12.89 -14.14 -2.62
CA ARG A 352 13.28 -14.41 -4.02
C ARG A 352 13.32 -13.14 -4.86
N PHE A 353 12.35 -12.23 -4.63
CA PHE A 353 12.33 -10.93 -5.30
C PHE A 353 13.53 -10.06 -4.90
N TYR A 354 13.86 -9.93 -3.61
CA TYR A 354 15.04 -9.20 -3.18
C TYR A 354 16.35 -9.86 -3.60
N ASP A 355 16.49 -11.17 -3.51
CA ASP A 355 17.69 -11.87 -3.97
C ASP A 355 17.94 -11.63 -5.46
N GLN A 356 16.87 -11.59 -6.26
CA GLN A 356 16.98 -11.27 -7.69
C GLN A 356 17.52 -9.85 -7.92
N TYR A 357 16.95 -8.86 -7.26
CA TYR A 357 17.24 -7.46 -7.58
C TYR A 357 18.36 -6.84 -6.73
N LEU A 358 18.58 -7.31 -5.50
CA LEU A 358 19.64 -6.79 -4.64
C LEU A 358 20.93 -7.61 -4.73
N ARG A 359 20.86 -8.89 -5.07
CA ARG A 359 22.03 -9.78 -5.18
C ARG A 359 22.33 -10.22 -6.61
N GLY A 360 21.37 -10.07 -7.53
CA GLY A 360 21.47 -10.58 -8.89
C GLY A 360 21.31 -12.11 -8.99
N THR A 361 20.75 -12.73 -7.96
CA THR A 361 20.50 -14.18 -7.92
C THR A 361 19.27 -14.52 -8.77
N ARG A 362 19.44 -15.45 -9.72
CA ARG A 362 18.29 -15.94 -10.49
C ARG A 362 17.38 -16.78 -9.58
N PRO A 363 16.07 -16.49 -9.50
CA PRO A 363 15.14 -17.28 -8.72
C PRO A 363 15.10 -18.75 -9.19
N SER A 364 15.07 -19.67 -8.25
CA SER A 364 14.93 -21.11 -8.53
C SER A 364 13.48 -21.52 -8.84
N THR A 365 12.52 -20.70 -8.41
CA THR A 365 11.07 -20.88 -8.61
C THR A 365 10.54 -19.76 -9.46
N ALA A 366 9.68 -20.08 -10.42
CA ALA A 366 8.96 -19.09 -11.22
C ALA A 366 7.66 -18.71 -10.49
N ASP A 367 7.70 -17.60 -9.76
CA ASP A 367 6.49 -17.04 -9.18
C ASP A 367 5.67 -16.33 -10.28
N PRO A 368 4.33 -16.30 -10.22
CA PRO A 368 3.51 -15.56 -11.15
C PRO A 368 3.84 -14.06 -11.09
N ALA A 369 3.67 -13.34 -12.21
CA ALA A 369 3.75 -11.87 -12.16
C ALA A 369 2.65 -11.32 -11.24
N TYR A 370 1.42 -11.77 -11.45
CA TYR A 370 0.30 -11.49 -10.55
C TYR A 370 -0.39 -12.78 -10.14
N ALA A 371 -0.65 -12.94 -8.84
CA ALA A 371 -1.56 -13.92 -8.27
C ALA A 371 -2.83 -13.18 -7.83
N VAL A 372 -3.98 -13.54 -8.40
CA VAL A 372 -5.24 -12.82 -8.19
C VAL A 372 -6.31 -13.75 -7.65
N GLU A 373 -6.90 -13.41 -6.51
CA GLU A 373 -8.10 -14.05 -5.96
C GLU A 373 -9.35 -13.34 -6.47
N ASP A 374 -10.28 -14.07 -7.07
CA ASP A 374 -11.57 -13.54 -7.50
C ASP A 374 -12.64 -13.59 -6.39
N SER A 375 -13.81 -13.03 -6.66
CA SER A 375 -14.95 -13.02 -5.72
C SER A 375 -15.53 -14.40 -5.38
N LEU A 376 -15.06 -15.47 -6.01
CA LEU A 376 -15.38 -16.86 -5.67
C LEU A 376 -14.31 -17.50 -4.78
N GLY A 377 -13.23 -16.78 -4.45
CA GLY A 377 -12.10 -17.28 -3.68
C GLY A 377 -11.18 -18.19 -4.50
N GLN A 378 -11.18 -18.04 -5.83
CA GLN A 378 -10.34 -18.82 -6.74
C GLN A 378 -9.12 -18.01 -7.16
N TRP A 379 -7.93 -18.62 -7.04
CA TRP A 379 -6.67 -17.99 -7.38
C TRP A 379 -6.22 -18.33 -8.80
N ARG A 380 -5.77 -17.31 -9.53
CA ARG A 380 -5.19 -17.46 -10.86
C ARG A 380 -3.90 -16.66 -11.02
N ALA A 381 -3.01 -17.15 -11.88
CA ALA A 381 -1.80 -16.48 -12.31
C ALA A 381 -2.09 -15.62 -13.55
N GLN A 382 -1.57 -14.38 -13.56
CA GLN A 382 -1.67 -13.46 -14.70
C GLN A 382 -0.32 -12.83 -15.03
N PRO A 383 -0.07 -12.46 -16.31
CA PRO A 383 1.16 -11.79 -16.71
C PRO A 383 1.20 -10.30 -16.33
N SER A 384 0.03 -9.68 -16.14
CA SER A 384 -0.20 -8.28 -15.76
C SER A 384 -1.53 -8.17 -15.02
N TRP A 385 -1.83 -7.00 -14.46
CA TRP A 385 -3.14 -6.67 -13.96
C TRP A 385 -3.49 -5.21 -14.35
N PRO A 386 -4.73 -4.97 -14.86
CA PRO A 386 -5.72 -5.97 -15.26
C PRO A 386 -5.33 -6.72 -16.55
N VAL A 387 -5.97 -7.86 -16.79
CA VAL A 387 -5.99 -8.52 -18.10
C VAL A 387 -7.39 -8.38 -18.68
N VAL A 388 -7.51 -7.72 -19.80
CA VAL A 388 -8.78 -7.35 -20.40
C VAL A 388 -9.03 -8.12 -21.70
N THR A 389 -10.21 -8.74 -21.82
CA THR A 389 -10.68 -9.35 -23.06
C THR A 389 -11.51 -8.35 -23.88
N THR A 390 -12.34 -7.56 -23.21
CA THR A 390 -13.28 -6.62 -23.84
C THR A 390 -13.50 -5.43 -22.94
N SER A 391 -13.34 -4.22 -23.49
CA SER A 391 -13.78 -2.99 -22.83
C SER A 391 -15.19 -2.62 -23.30
N TYR A 392 -15.99 -2.12 -22.37
CA TYR A 392 -17.41 -1.85 -22.59
C TYR A 392 -17.77 -0.44 -22.15
N ASP A 393 -18.48 0.28 -23.03
CA ASP A 393 -19.21 1.50 -22.67
C ASP A 393 -20.72 1.20 -22.63
N VAL A 394 -21.27 1.11 -21.44
CA VAL A 394 -22.68 0.84 -21.20
C VAL A 394 -23.46 2.14 -21.07
N ARG A 395 -24.49 2.34 -21.87
CA ARG A 395 -25.45 3.42 -21.63
C ARG A 395 -26.45 2.99 -20.57
N LEU A 396 -26.53 3.76 -19.49
CA LEU A 396 -27.46 3.55 -18.39
C LEU A 396 -28.78 4.31 -18.65
N ALA A 397 -29.85 3.84 -18.01
CA ALA A 397 -31.16 4.49 -18.08
C ALA A 397 -31.09 5.89 -17.46
N ALA A 398 -31.87 6.82 -18.02
CA ALA A 398 -32.16 8.08 -17.34
C ALA A 398 -33.04 7.82 -16.09
N GLY A 399 -32.86 8.65 -15.06
CA GLY A 399 -33.58 8.49 -13.81
C GLY A 399 -33.59 9.75 -12.96
N ALA A 400 -34.16 9.64 -11.78
CA ALA A 400 -34.15 10.71 -10.79
C ALA A 400 -34.14 10.15 -9.37
N TYR A 401 -33.58 10.91 -8.45
CA TYR A 401 -33.58 10.60 -7.02
C TYR A 401 -33.65 11.88 -6.20
N LEU A 402 -34.10 11.75 -4.96
CA LEU A 402 -34.03 12.80 -3.95
C LEU A 402 -32.72 12.68 -3.18
N ASP A 403 -31.92 13.77 -3.17
CA ASP A 403 -30.68 13.85 -2.41
C ASP A 403 -30.96 14.34 -0.99
N ASP A 404 -31.47 13.44 -0.15
CA ASP A 404 -31.87 13.68 1.25
C ASP A 404 -31.04 12.89 2.29
N GLY A 405 -29.97 12.22 1.84
CA GLY A 405 -29.12 11.40 2.70
C GLY A 405 -29.80 10.12 3.21
N GLY A 406 -30.90 9.68 2.56
CA GLY A 406 -31.65 8.49 2.97
C GLY A 406 -32.71 8.75 4.05
N GLY A 407 -32.97 10.02 4.38
CA GLY A 407 -34.00 10.43 5.35
C GLY A 407 -33.53 10.35 6.82
N PRO A 408 -34.42 10.57 7.80
CA PRO A 408 -34.09 10.72 9.23
C PRO A 408 -33.39 9.52 9.89
N ALA A 409 -33.49 8.34 9.29
CA ALA A 409 -32.84 7.14 9.82
C ALA A 409 -31.35 7.02 9.48
N ALA A 410 -30.85 7.81 8.53
CA ALA A 410 -29.45 7.77 8.11
C ALA A 410 -28.50 8.51 9.07
N ALA A 411 -29.05 9.44 9.85
CA ALA A 411 -28.25 10.32 10.73
C ALA A 411 -27.63 9.63 11.97
N THR A 412 -27.90 8.33 12.20
CA THR A 412 -27.50 7.64 13.43
C THR A 412 -26.30 6.73 13.32
N SER A 413 -25.70 6.58 12.16
CA SER A 413 -24.54 5.70 11.97
C SER A 413 -23.25 6.48 11.72
N ALA A 414 -22.85 7.34 12.66
CA ALA A 414 -21.45 7.75 12.73
C ALA A 414 -20.64 6.53 13.18
N PRO A 415 -19.52 6.20 12.53
CA PRO A 415 -18.66 5.12 12.99
C PRO A 415 -18.13 5.48 14.38
N SER A 416 -18.66 4.84 15.42
CA SER A 416 -18.17 4.94 16.80
C SER A 416 -17.05 3.93 17.04
N GLY A 417 -16.10 3.82 16.12
CA GLY A 417 -14.96 2.94 16.20
C GLY A 417 -13.67 3.72 16.42
N ARG A 418 -12.91 3.37 17.46
CA ARG A 418 -11.52 3.78 17.62
C ARG A 418 -10.79 3.29 16.37
N TRP A 419 -10.25 4.21 15.57
CA TRP A 419 -9.46 3.87 14.39
C TRP A 419 -8.23 3.08 14.82
N ASP A 420 -8.28 1.77 14.61
CA ASP A 420 -7.08 0.96 14.59
C ASP A 420 -6.45 1.12 13.20
N MET A 421 -5.36 1.88 13.12
CA MET A 421 -4.69 2.14 11.85
C MET A 421 -3.97 0.91 11.27
N GLU A 422 -3.84 -0.15 12.06
CA GLU A 422 -3.26 -1.42 11.61
C GLU A 422 -4.29 -2.42 11.13
N HIS A 423 -5.49 -2.39 11.72
CA HIS A 423 -6.56 -3.32 11.39
C HIS A 423 -7.79 -2.51 11.01
N ALA A 424 -8.18 -2.54 9.76
CA ALA A 424 -9.48 -1.99 9.37
C ALA A 424 -10.56 -2.64 10.24
N PRO A 425 -11.52 -1.87 10.80
CA PRO A 425 -12.66 -2.48 11.46
C PRO A 425 -13.34 -3.44 10.48
N PRO A 426 -13.95 -4.52 10.96
CA PRO A 426 -14.71 -5.40 10.07
C PRO A 426 -15.72 -4.56 9.28
N PRO A 427 -15.96 -4.90 8.00
CA PRO A 427 -16.88 -4.14 7.16
C PRO A 427 -18.21 -4.00 7.88
N GLU A 428 -18.68 -2.77 8.05
CA GLU A 428 -20.00 -2.54 8.61
C GLU A 428 -21.05 -3.12 7.65
N PRO A 429 -21.92 -4.02 8.12
CA PRO A 429 -22.94 -4.57 7.26
C PRO A 429 -23.85 -3.44 6.77
N LEU A 430 -24.36 -3.57 5.54
CA LEU A 430 -25.36 -2.64 5.01
C LEU A 430 -26.40 -2.36 6.08
N SER A 431 -26.58 -1.11 6.45
CA SER A 431 -27.56 -0.69 7.44
C SER A 431 -28.99 -1.12 7.01
N ALA A 432 -29.90 -1.19 7.93
CA ALA A 432 -31.31 -1.45 7.60
C ALA A 432 -31.85 -0.43 6.59
N THR A 433 -31.38 0.83 6.70
CA THR A 433 -31.73 1.92 5.77
C THR A 433 -31.19 1.64 4.36
N GLU A 434 -29.94 1.24 4.23
CA GLU A 434 -29.32 0.91 2.93
C GLU A 434 -29.99 -0.29 2.29
N ARG A 435 -30.28 -1.36 3.05
CA ARG A 435 -31.02 -2.52 2.57
C ARG A 435 -32.44 -2.16 2.15
N ASN A 436 -33.12 -1.30 2.90
CA ASN A 436 -34.47 -0.86 2.58
C ASN A 436 -34.48 0.09 1.37
N ALA A 437 -33.55 1.01 1.28
CA ALA A 437 -33.38 1.88 0.11
C ALA A 437 -33.14 1.05 -1.16
N ALA A 438 -32.28 0.04 -1.09
CA ALA A 438 -32.04 -0.88 -2.19
C ALA A 438 -33.35 -1.61 -2.61
N ARG A 439 -34.10 -2.17 -1.65
CA ARG A 439 -35.36 -2.88 -1.92
C ARG A 439 -36.44 -1.97 -2.49
N GLN A 440 -36.62 -0.77 -1.94
CA GLN A 440 -37.65 0.17 -2.37
C GLN A 440 -37.39 0.70 -3.78
N SER A 441 -36.14 0.97 -4.11
CA SER A 441 -35.79 1.46 -5.45
C SER A 441 -35.94 0.39 -6.53
N VAL A 442 -35.69 -0.87 -6.21
CA VAL A 442 -35.89 -2.00 -7.15
C VAL A 442 -37.39 -2.27 -7.36
N ALA A 443 -38.23 -2.17 -6.33
CA ALA A 443 -39.69 -2.36 -6.42
C ALA A 443 -40.39 -1.32 -7.28
N GLY A 444 -39.67 -0.40 -7.92
CA GLY A 444 -40.24 0.54 -8.88
C GLY A 444 -41.21 1.54 -8.25
N ALA A 445 -40.86 2.06 -7.07
CA ALA A 445 -41.57 3.20 -6.49
C ALA A 445 -41.57 4.36 -7.49
N ARG A 446 -42.56 4.40 -8.34
CA ARG A 446 -42.83 5.48 -9.30
C ARG A 446 -43.39 6.68 -8.53
N GLY A 447 -42.52 7.32 -7.78
CA GLY A 447 -42.85 8.51 -7.04
C GLY A 447 -41.61 9.39 -6.84
N SER A 448 -41.83 10.67 -6.70
CA SER A 448 -40.85 11.75 -6.57
C SER A 448 -39.97 11.70 -5.30
N ALA A 449 -39.93 10.59 -4.59
CA ALA A 449 -39.26 10.42 -3.30
C ALA A 449 -38.29 9.21 -3.23
N ALA A 450 -37.94 8.57 -4.35
CA ALA A 450 -36.96 7.49 -4.31
C ALA A 450 -35.54 8.07 -4.16
N ASN A 451 -34.76 7.48 -3.25
CA ASN A 451 -33.39 7.92 -2.95
C ASN A 451 -32.37 7.41 -3.97
N SER A 452 -32.75 6.53 -4.86
CA SER A 452 -31.93 5.99 -5.95
C SER A 452 -32.78 5.41 -7.07
N TYR A 453 -32.16 5.18 -8.21
CA TYR A 453 -32.73 4.43 -9.32
C TYR A 453 -31.69 3.43 -9.86
N TRP A 454 -32.17 2.44 -10.64
CA TRP A 454 -31.36 1.32 -11.07
C TRP A 454 -31.38 1.11 -12.58
N THR A 455 -30.26 0.60 -13.08
CA THR A 455 -30.13 0.04 -14.43
C THR A 455 -29.55 -1.37 -14.32
N TRP A 456 -30.17 -2.36 -14.95
CA TRP A 456 -29.77 -3.76 -14.88
C TRP A 456 -29.28 -4.29 -16.22
N SER A 457 -28.26 -5.15 -16.19
CA SER A 457 -27.88 -5.92 -17.37
C SER A 457 -28.88 -7.03 -17.66
N THR A 458 -28.83 -7.59 -18.89
CA THR A 458 -29.35 -8.95 -19.12
C THR A 458 -28.54 -9.96 -18.32
N PRO A 459 -29.08 -11.17 -18.08
CA PRO A 459 -28.31 -12.24 -17.45
C PRO A 459 -27.03 -12.54 -18.24
N ALA A 460 -25.93 -12.76 -17.54
CA ALA A 460 -24.67 -13.21 -18.12
C ALA A 460 -24.88 -14.58 -18.81
N ALA A 461 -24.55 -14.68 -20.09
CA ALA A 461 -24.71 -15.90 -20.86
C ALA A 461 -23.64 -16.95 -20.53
N GLU A 462 -22.53 -16.51 -19.98
CA GLU A 462 -21.36 -17.29 -19.61
C GLU A 462 -20.72 -16.72 -18.35
N LYS A 463 -19.84 -17.46 -17.70
CA LYS A 463 -19.03 -16.96 -16.58
C LYS A 463 -18.03 -15.94 -17.11
N LEU A 464 -17.99 -14.76 -16.51
CA LEU A 464 -17.09 -13.66 -16.86
C LEU A 464 -16.71 -12.85 -15.63
N ARG A 465 -15.68 -12.01 -15.77
CA ARG A 465 -15.23 -11.12 -14.68
C ARG A 465 -15.27 -9.68 -15.13
N LEU A 466 -15.69 -8.81 -14.22
CA LEU A 466 -15.29 -7.41 -14.23
C LEU A 466 -13.89 -7.37 -13.64
N THR A 467 -12.95 -6.72 -14.31
CA THR A 467 -11.55 -6.56 -13.88
C THR A 467 -11.10 -5.13 -14.18
N GLY A 468 -10.17 -4.57 -13.38
CA GLY A 468 -9.76 -3.18 -13.56
C GLY A 468 -10.66 -2.18 -12.82
N THR A 469 -10.64 -0.94 -13.24
CA THR A 469 -11.30 0.19 -12.58
C THR A 469 -12.51 0.67 -13.40
N PRO A 470 -13.75 0.39 -12.97
CA PRO A 470 -14.93 0.91 -13.63
C PRO A 470 -14.98 2.45 -13.53
N ALA A 471 -15.44 3.12 -14.58
CA ALA A 471 -15.59 4.57 -14.61
C ALA A 471 -17.01 4.97 -14.96
N ILE A 472 -17.53 5.98 -14.26
CA ILE A 472 -18.87 6.53 -14.50
C ILE A 472 -18.78 7.94 -15.07
N ARG A 473 -19.63 8.24 -16.06
CA ARG A 473 -19.87 9.58 -16.55
C ARG A 473 -21.36 9.82 -16.61
N LEU A 474 -21.85 10.86 -15.93
CA LEU A 474 -23.29 11.19 -15.93
C LEU A 474 -23.52 12.69 -16.06
N THR A 475 -24.72 13.04 -16.57
CA THR A 475 -25.20 14.43 -16.68
C THR A 475 -26.45 14.61 -15.86
N ALA A 476 -26.43 15.53 -14.92
CA ALA A 476 -27.52 15.79 -13.98
C ALA A 476 -28.01 17.25 -14.03
N SER A 477 -29.27 17.45 -13.64
CA SER A 477 -30.01 18.71 -13.80
C SER A 477 -29.70 19.77 -12.75
N THR A 478 -29.13 19.37 -11.60
CA THR A 478 -28.90 20.27 -10.47
C THR A 478 -27.74 19.77 -9.61
N ALA A 479 -27.25 20.63 -8.71
CA ALA A 479 -26.23 20.30 -7.74
C ALA A 479 -26.74 19.30 -6.69
N GLY A 480 -25.84 18.48 -6.17
CA GLY A 480 -26.08 17.52 -5.10
C GLY A 480 -25.08 16.38 -5.08
N ASN A 481 -25.28 15.47 -4.16
CA ASN A 481 -24.46 14.28 -4.02
C ASN A 481 -24.86 13.20 -5.02
N VAL A 482 -23.87 12.46 -5.48
CA VAL A 482 -24.04 11.31 -6.37
C VAL A 482 -23.34 10.12 -5.74
N LEU A 483 -24.10 9.05 -5.45
CA LEU A 483 -23.57 7.73 -5.11
C LEU A 483 -23.77 6.81 -6.31
N VAL A 484 -22.75 6.05 -6.65
CA VAL A 484 -22.84 4.94 -7.62
C VAL A 484 -22.41 3.65 -6.93
N ARG A 485 -23.26 2.61 -7.04
CA ARG A 485 -22.96 1.27 -6.55
C ARG A 485 -23.10 0.25 -7.66
N LEU A 486 -22.19 -0.73 -7.66
CA LEU A 486 -22.26 -1.90 -8.52
C LEU A 486 -22.67 -3.12 -7.69
N TRP A 487 -23.60 -3.90 -8.27
CA TRP A 487 -24.20 -5.04 -7.62
C TRP A 487 -24.14 -6.27 -8.51
N ASP A 488 -23.86 -7.40 -7.91
CA ASP A 488 -24.00 -8.73 -8.51
C ASP A 488 -25.30 -9.35 -8.04
N LEU A 489 -26.25 -9.52 -8.95
CA LEU A 489 -27.55 -10.14 -8.67
C LEU A 489 -27.55 -11.58 -9.16
N ALA A 490 -27.66 -12.51 -8.24
CA ALA A 490 -27.83 -13.93 -8.50
C ALA A 490 -29.28 -14.25 -8.95
N PRO A 491 -29.49 -15.37 -9.68
CA PRO A 491 -30.84 -15.80 -10.13
C PRO A 491 -31.86 -16.04 -9.01
N ASP A 492 -31.40 -16.30 -7.80
CA ASP A 492 -32.25 -16.51 -6.61
C ASP A 492 -32.69 -15.20 -5.93
N GLY A 493 -32.36 -14.05 -6.49
CA GLY A 493 -32.72 -12.72 -5.99
C GLY A 493 -31.77 -12.17 -4.91
N ARG A 494 -30.70 -12.88 -4.55
CA ARG A 494 -29.63 -12.33 -3.72
C ARG A 494 -28.77 -11.38 -4.54
N ALA A 495 -28.50 -10.22 -3.99
CA ALA A 495 -27.63 -9.23 -4.60
C ALA A 495 -26.51 -8.85 -3.64
N THR A 496 -25.30 -8.86 -4.14
CA THR A 496 -24.10 -8.45 -3.40
C THR A 496 -23.59 -7.13 -3.97
N MET A 497 -23.49 -6.09 -3.13
CA MET A 497 -22.80 -4.87 -3.48
C MET A 497 -21.29 -5.15 -3.45
N PHE A 498 -20.59 -4.86 -4.54
CA PHE A 498 -19.17 -5.18 -4.63
C PHE A 498 -18.28 -3.98 -4.92
N ASP A 499 -18.87 -2.86 -5.34
CA ASP A 499 -18.12 -1.64 -5.59
C ASP A 499 -19.01 -0.42 -5.37
N GLU A 500 -18.44 0.67 -4.86
CA GLU A 500 -19.12 1.94 -4.69
C GLU A 500 -18.15 3.11 -4.70
N ASN A 501 -18.59 4.25 -5.22
CA ASN A 501 -17.92 5.53 -5.04
C ASN A 501 -18.94 6.68 -5.09
N VAL A 502 -18.51 7.86 -4.63
CA VAL A 502 -19.35 9.05 -4.55
C VAL A 502 -18.68 10.25 -5.21
N ALA A 503 -19.51 11.25 -5.53
CA ALA A 503 -19.02 12.53 -6.02
C ALA A 503 -19.95 13.68 -5.62
N LEU A 504 -19.39 14.87 -5.44
CA LEU A 504 -20.15 16.10 -5.29
C LEU A 504 -20.29 16.80 -6.65
N LEU A 505 -21.51 16.90 -7.14
CA LEU A 505 -21.87 17.72 -8.30
C LEU A 505 -22.19 19.15 -7.80
N GLU A 506 -21.24 20.08 -7.95
CA GLU A 506 -21.39 21.45 -7.43
C GLU A 506 -22.43 22.30 -8.18
N ARG A 507 -22.77 21.90 -9.40
CA ARG A 507 -23.74 22.57 -10.28
C ARG A 507 -24.31 21.60 -11.31
N ALA A 508 -25.43 21.95 -11.90
CA ALA A 508 -25.95 21.20 -13.06
C ALA A 508 -24.86 21.02 -14.13
N GLY A 509 -24.79 19.83 -14.70
CA GLY A 509 -23.80 19.50 -15.74
C GLY A 509 -23.36 18.05 -15.73
N THR A 510 -22.21 17.80 -16.31
CA THR A 510 -21.61 16.47 -16.42
C THR A 510 -20.49 16.31 -15.40
N ILE A 511 -20.49 15.15 -14.73
CA ILE A 511 -19.40 14.68 -13.88
C ILE A 511 -18.91 13.33 -14.38
N ALA A 512 -17.63 13.06 -14.19
CA ALA A 512 -17.02 11.76 -14.43
C ALA A 512 -16.06 11.43 -13.30
N PHE A 513 -16.08 10.18 -12.85
CA PHE A 513 -15.19 9.68 -11.81
C PHE A 513 -15.07 8.17 -11.87
N ASP A 514 -14.00 7.66 -11.30
CA ASP A 514 -13.71 6.24 -11.24
C ASP A 514 -14.31 5.62 -9.97
N LEU A 515 -14.69 4.35 -10.06
CA LEU A 515 -14.99 3.52 -8.91
C LEU A 515 -13.68 2.91 -8.38
N LYS A 516 -13.76 1.93 -7.49
CA LYS A 516 -12.57 1.23 -7.01
C LYS A 516 -12.09 0.20 -8.05
N SER A 517 -10.80 -0.06 -8.08
CA SER A 517 -10.28 -1.21 -8.80
C SER A 517 -10.87 -2.50 -8.23
N ALA A 518 -11.32 -3.40 -9.09
CA ALA A 518 -12.04 -4.61 -8.70
C ALA A 518 -11.66 -5.83 -9.56
N ASP A 519 -11.90 -7.00 -9.02
CA ASP A 519 -11.89 -8.27 -9.75
C ASP A 519 -13.06 -9.10 -9.25
N TRP A 520 -14.19 -9.04 -9.97
CA TRP A 520 -15.44 -9.63 -9.56
C TRP A 520 -16.00 -10.58 -10.61
N THR A 521 -16.23 -11.83 -10.22
CA THR A 521 -16.74 -12.87 -11.11
C THR A 521 -18.26 -12.91 -11.09
N PHE A 522 -18.89 -12.83 -12.26
CA PHE A 522 -20.29 -13.09 -12.50
C PHE A 522 -20.46 -14.51 -13.02
N ASP A 523 -21.20 -15.34 -12.32
CA ASP A 523 -21.58 -16.64 -12.82
C ASP A 523 -22.67 -16.54 -13.90
N ARG A 524 -22.84 -17.62 -14.68
CA ARG A 524 -23.92 -17.67 -15.66
C ARG A 524 -25.28 -17.41 -15.03
N GLY A 525 -26.05 -16.52 -15.62
CA GLY A 525 -27.37 -16.10 -15.13
C GLY A 525 -27.35 -14.92 -14.16
N HIS A 526 -26.19 -14.56 -13.61
CA HIS A 526 -26.04 -13.37 -12.79
C HIS A 526 -26.21 -12.08 -13.63
N ARG A 527 -26.52 -10.98 -12.97
CA ARG A 527 -26.70 -9.67 -13.60
C ARG A 527 -25.87 -8.61 -12.89
N LEU A 528 -25.35 -7.67 -13.66
CA LEU A 528 -24.78 -6.43 -13.13
C LEU A 528 -25.91 -5.42 -12.89
N GLY A 529 -26.02 -4.95 -11.65
CA GLY A 529 -26.87 -3.82 -11.28
C GLY A 529 -26.04 -2.56 -11.08
N VAL A 530 -26.52 -1.45 -11.61
CA VAL A 530 -25.95 -0.12 -11.39
C VAL A 530 -26.98 0.73 -10.67
N GLN A 531 -26.69 1.07 -9.42
CA GLN A 531 -27.51 1.95 -8.60
C GLN A 531 -26.91 3.36 -8.62
N ILE A 532 -27.73 4.36 -8.88
CA ILE A 532 -27.35 5.79 -8.80
C ILE A 532 -28.33 6.47 -7.84
N GLY A 533 -27.82 7.22 -6.85
CA GLY A 533 -28.66 7.81 -5.82
C GLY A 533 -27.95 8.80 -4.91
N THR A 534 -28.63 9.12 -3.81
CA THR A 534 -28.07 9.90 -2.70
C THR A 534 -27.06 9.06 -1.91
N ILE A 535 -26.15 9.73 -1.20
CA ILE A 535 -25.22 9.04 -0.29
C ILE A 535 -26.02 8.60 0.95
N VAL A 536 -25.98 7.31 1.24
CA VAL A 536 -26.68 6.69 2.39
C VAL A 536 -25.70 5.89 3.26
N SER A 537 -24.40 5.93 2.94
CA SER A 537 -23.33 5.21 3.63
C SER A 537 -22.62 6.10 4.64
N GLY A 538 -22.29 5.57 5.82
CA GLY A 538 -21.47 6.25 6.83
C GLY A 538 -20.00 6.45 6.42
N GLY A 539 -19.57 5.96 5.25
CA GLY A 539 -18.22 6.10 4.72
C GLY A 539 -17.85 7.51 4.24
N TRP A 540 -18.82 8.44 4.22
CA TRP A 540 -18.61 9.83 3.78
C TRP A 540 -19.30 10.83 4.68
N LEU A 541 -18.74 12.04 4.77
CA LEU A 541 -19.28 13.19 5.51
C LEU A 541 -19.97 14.15 4.52
N ASP A 542 -20.99 13.66 3.85
CA ASP A 542 -21.74 14.44 2.88
C ASP A 542 -22.75 15.37 3.55
N VAL A 543 -23.13 16.41 2.80
CA VAL A 543 -24.25 17.28 3.16
C VAL A 543 -25.31 17.13 2.08
N PRO A 544 -26.45 16.47 2.36
CA PRO A 544 -27.53 16.32 1.40
C PRO A 544 -28.06 17.67 0.91
N SER A 545 -28.26 17.80 -0.39
CA SER A 545 -28.74 19.08 -0.98
C SER A 545 -30.23 19.30 -0.83
N GLY A 546 -31.01 18.27 -0.52
CA GLY A 546 -32.47 18.30 -0.53
C GLY A 546 -33.11 18.40 -1.92
N ASN A 547 -32.29 18.38 -2.99
CA ASN A 547 -32.77 18.52 -4.36
C ASN A 547 -33.22 17.19 -4.97
N THR A 548 -34.20 17.26 -5.87
CA THR A 548 -34.45 16.16 -6.81
C THR A 548 -33.44 16.24 -7.95
N ILE A 549 -32.53 15.29 -8.01
CA ILE A 549 -31.50 15.20 -9.04
C ILE A 549 -32.01 14.34 -10.19
N ARG A 550 -32.12 14.93 -11.38
CA ARG A 550 -32.54 14.25 -12.61
C ARG A 550 -31.31 13.97 -13.45
N VAL A 551 -31.00 12.69 -13.65
CA VAL A 551 -29.93 12.23 -14.51
C VAL A 551 -30.48 11.98 -15.90
N SER A 552 -30.10 12.82 -16.85
CA SER A 552 -30.60 12.75 -18.23
C SER A 552 -29.84 11.72 -19.09
N GLY A 553 -28.63 11.33 -18.68
CA GLY A 553 -27.83 10.31 -19.33
C GLY A 553 -26.64 9.93 -18.45
N ALA A 554 -26.32 8.64 -18.46
CA ALA A 554 -25.14 8.12 -17.80
C ALA A 554 -24.48 7.02 -18.67
N ARG A 555 -23.17 6.87 -18.52
CA ARG A 555 -22.38 5.80 -19.11
C ARG A 555 -21.51 5.19 -18.04
N LEU A 556 -21.42 3.87 -18.05
CA LEU A 556 -20.46 3.10 -17.27
C LEU A 556 -19.46 2.47 -18.23
N SER A 557 -18.20 2.80 -18.09
CA SER A 557 -17.10 2.10 -18.75
C SER A 557 -16.61 1.00 -17.81
N LEU A 558 -16.42 -0.20 -18.34
CA LEU A 558 -15.95 -1.36 -17.57
C LEU A 558 -15.18 -2.32 -18.47
N ASP A 559 -14.26 -3.03 -17.88
CA ASP A 559 -13.43 -4.03 -18.51
C ASP A 559 -13.85 -5.43 -18.06
N LEU A 560 -13.93 -6.33 -19.05
CA LEU A 560 -14.33 -7.71 -18.85
C LEU A 560 -13.22 -8.68 -19.24
N LEU A 561 -13.05 -9.72 -18.42
CA LEU A 561 -12.17 -10.84 -18.66
C LEU A 561 -12.99 -12.13 -18.78
N GLY A 562 -12.74 -12.92 -19.85
CA GLY A 562 -13.31 -14.25 -20.00
C GLY A 562 -12.66 -15.25 -19.04
N ALA A 563 -13.49 -16.03 -18.35
CA ALA A 563 -13.00 -17.03 -17.38
C ALA A 563 -12.38 -18.30 -18.01
N GLY A 564 -12.48 -18.48 -19.32
CA GLY A 564 -12.07 -19.73 -20.00
C GLY A 564 -10.57 -19.93 -20.20
N ALA A 565 -9.73 -18.92 -19.88
CA ALA A 565 -8.28 -18.95 -20.06
C ALA A 565 -7.52 -18.83 -18.73
N ASP A 566 -8.16 -19.08 -17.59
CA ASP A 566 -7.52 -18.98 -16.29
C ASP A 566 -6.41 -20.02 -16.13
N VAL A 567 -5.27 -19.55 -15.60
CA VAL A 567 -4.17 -20.39 -15.16
C VAL A 567 -4.23 -20.47 -13.63
N PRO A 568 -4.73 -21.57 -13.05
CA PRO A 568 -4.84 -21.69 -11.59
C PRO A 568 -3.46 -21.54 -10.92
N THR A 569 -3.44 -20.91 -9.73
CA THR A 569 -2.26 -20.85 -8.86
C THR A 569 -2.65 -21.15 -7.42
N GLN A 570 -1.66 -21.35 -6.57
CA GLN A 570 -1.88 -21.69 -5.17
C GLN A 570 -2.49 -20.50 -4.40
N GLY A 571 -3.39 -20.81 -3.49
CA GLY A 571 -4.04 -19.92 -2.56
C GLY A 571 -5.35 -20.52 -2.08
N ASP A 572 -5.68 -20.26 -0.83
CA ASP A 572 -6.97 -20.57 -0.22
C ASP A 572 -7.86 -19.32 -0.25
N ARG A 573 -9.15 -19.50 -0.04
CA ARG A 573 -10.11 -18.41 0.04
C ARG A 573 -9.80 -17.51 1.25
N SER A 574 -9.70 -16.20 1.01
CA SER A 574 -9.52 -15.21 2.08
C SER A 574 -10.69 -15.26 3.06
N PRO A 575 -10.44 -15.28 4.39
CA PRO A 575 -11.49 -15.16 5.40
C PRO A 575 -12.28 -13.85 5.31
N TYR A 576 -11.70 -12.80 4.75
CA TYR A 576 -12.37 -11.51 4.56
C TYR A 576 -13.46 -11.57 3.51
N LEU A 577 -13.31 -12.37 2.46
CA LEU A 577 -14.34 -12.53 1.43
C LEU A 577 -15.65 -13.04 2.02
N ASP A 578 -15.59 -14.02 2.93
CA ASP A 578 -16.80 -14.54 3.57
C ASP A 578 -17.50 -13.49 4.45
N ARG A 579 -16.71 -12.69 5.18
CA ARG A 579 -17.22 -11.57 5.98
C ARG A 579 -17.88 -10.51 5.10
N TYR A 580 -17.21 -10.16 4.00
CA TYR A 580 -17.71 -9.19 3.04
C TYR A 580 -19.04 -9.64 2.42
N LEU A 581 -19.12 -10.87 1.94
CA LEU A 581 -20.34 -11.43 1.36
C LEU A 581 -21.49 -11.44 2.39
N ALA A 582 -21.22 -11.79 3.65
CA ALA A 582 -22.22 -11.76 4.72
C ALA A 582 -22.72 -10.33 5.01
N ALA A 583 -21.83 -9.34 4.96
CA ALA A 583 -22.15 -7.94 5.23
C ALA A 583 -22.91 -7.26 4.08
N TYR A 584 -22.50 -7.51 2.84
CA TYR A 584 -22.95 -6.74 1.67
C TYR A 584 -23.92 -7.48 0.76
N THR A 585 -24.40 -8.67 1.14
CA THR A 585 -25.45 -9.40 0.40
C THR A 585 -26.83 -9.15 1.02
N THR A 586 -27.81 -8.86 0.16
CA THR A 586 -29.23 -8.70 0.55
C THR A 586 -30.13 -9.29 -0.51
N VAL A 587 -31.41 -9.54 -0.16
CA VAL A 587 -32.44 -9.96 -1.14
C VAL A 587 -33.17 -8.73 -1.62
N ILE A 588 -33.17 -8.48 -2.93
CA ILE A 588 -33.77 -7.29 -3.53
C ILE A 588 -35.08 -7.56 -4.30
N GLY A 589 -35.53 -8.81 -4.36
CA GLY A 589 -36.79 -9.19 -5.02
C GLY A 589 -36.68 -9.27 -6.56
N ASP A 590 -37.83 -9.24 -7.23
CA ASP A 590 -37.88 -9.36 -8.69
C ASP A 590 -37.31 -8.14 -9.40
N VAL A 591 -36.48 -8.39 -10.38
CA VAL A 591 -35.80 -7.34 -11.17
C VAL A 591 -36.54 -7.15 -12.49
N VAL A 592 -36.64 -5.89 -12.91
CA VAL A 592 -37.09 -5.54 -14.26
C VAL A 592 -36.17 -6.13 -15.34
N PRO A 593 -36.66 -6.34 -16.56
CA PRO A 593 -35.85 -6.79 -17.69
C PRO A 593 -34.61 -5.91 -17.87
N GLY A 594 -33.45 -6.55 -18.11
CA GLY A 594 -32.20 -5.86 -18.31
C GLY A 594 -32.21 -4.98 -19.57
N SER A 595 -31.54 -3.84 -19.49
CA SER A 595 -31.49 -2.83 -20.55
C SER A 595 -30.20 -2.84 -21.36
N PHE A 596 -29.17 -3.58 -20.91
CA PHE A 596 -27.91 -3.73 -21.62
C PHE A 596 -27.35 -5.15 -21.50
N PRO A 597 -26.57 -5.64 -22.49
CA PRO A 597 -25.99 -6.97 -22.42
C PRO A 597 -24.76 -7.00 -21.48
N LEU A 598 -24.63 -8.07 -20.69
CA LEU A 598 -23.42 -8.43 -19.97
C LEU A 598 -22.80 -9.65 -20.65
N ARG A 599 -21.81 -9.42 -21.52
CA ARG A 599 -21.19 -10.47 -22.33
C ARG A 599 -19.85 -10.00 -22.89
N LEU A 600 -18.97 -10.95 -23.20
CA LEU A 600 -17.79 -10.67 -24.02
C LEU A 600 -18.21 -10.31 -25.45
N SER A 601 -17.58 -9.35 -26.09
CA SER A 601 -17.80 -9.12 -27.50
C SER A 601 -17.28 -10.32 -28.28
N ARG A 602 -18.09 -10.87 -29.21
CA ARG A 602 -17.55 -11.83 -30.18
C ARG A 602 -16.65 -11.05 -31.13
N ARG A 603 -15.37 -11.42 -31.20
CA ARG A 603 -14.46 -10.96 -32.25
C ARG A 603 -14.93 -11.48 -33.60
#